data_dc258607f765523215db012b6df6b1dd
#
_entry.id   dc258607f765523215db012b6df6b1dd
#
_cell.length_a   1.000
_cell.length_b   1.000
_cell.length_c   1.000
_cell.angle_alpha   90.00
_cell.angle_beta   90.00
_cell.angle_gamma   90.00
#
_symmetry.space_group_name_H-M   'P 1'
#
loop_
_entity.id
_entity.type
_entity.pdbx_description
1 polymer ?
#
loop_
_entity_poly.entity_id
_entity_poly.type
_entity_poly.pdbx_seq_one_letter_code
_entity_poly.pdbx_strand_id
1 'polypeptide(L)'
;MRFADILKMCFDSLSRRKGRTILTVLGVFIGCTSIIVMVSIGAGMQESYDQMLKNMGDLSIIEVYRGYNQNTGTQTESKLDEKAVESFHEIAGVQAVMPKASLDNYNISFKAGINDRYSADWGNFAGIDVSALEDMGYELVAGRYPESSDEVVVGQYFAYNFKDTLMPDGRNYVDRYTWDENGNIDTENVPDPFFDPLKTDVKMLLTSWDDSGNETTPYSVDLKVVGILKEDQGKGYETSEGVMMDINALKALIQDLTGKTDTKFEYSSINVKAESLEAVPDVEQAIKDLGYSTYSMQSLRDELNKQTRQIELMLGGLGAISLLVAAIGITNTMIMSISERTKEIGIMKALGCYVRDIRAMFLMEAGSIGLLGGILGLIFSFIISVIINLFSFGAFSGGGVTWELIKQA
;
A
#
# COMPACT_ATOMS: atom_id res chain seq x y z
N MET A 1 37.48 -28.09 -36.22
CA MET A 1 36.37 -29.03 -35.91
C MET A 1 35.03 -28.37 -36.24
N ARG A 2 34.02 -29.12 -36.72
CA ARG A 2 32.68 -28.56 -36.92
C ARG A 2 31.99 -28.41 -35.56
N PHE A 3 31.20 -27.36 -35.41
CA PHE A 3 30.49 -27.04 -34.13
C PHE A 3 29.63 -28.22 -33.64
N ALA A 4 28.97 -28.92 -34.59
CA ALA A 4 28.14 -30.10 -34.29
C ALA A 4 28.95 -31.26 -33.69
N ASP A 5 30.21 -31.46 -34.13
CA ASP A 5 31.07 -32.52 -33.63
C ASP A 5 31.51 -32.25 -32.20
N ILE A 6 31.78 -30.98 -31.88
CA ILE A 6 32.13 -30.53 -30.51
C ILE A 6 30.94 -30.74 -29.57
N LEU A 7 29.73 -30.37 -29.99
CA LEU A 7 28.51 -30.58 -29.22
C LEU A 7 28.27 -32.07 -28.89
N LYS A 8 28.43 -32.95 -29.90
CA LYS A 8 28.26 -34.40 -29.73
C LYS A 8 29.29 -34.97 -28.76
N MET A 9 30.55 -34.54 -28.86
CA MET A 9 31.62 -34.93 -27.91
C MET A 9 31.37 -34.44 -26.49
N CYS A 10 30.81 -33.23 -26.32
CA CYS A 10 30.43 -32.70 -25.01
C CYS A 10 29.32 -33.55 -24.37
N PHE A 11 28.27 -33.89 -25.11
CA PHE A 11 27.15 -34.72 -24.59
C PHE A 11 27.65 -36.14 -24.23
N ASP A 12 28.48 -36.78 -25.07
CA ASP A 12 29.06 -38.09 -24.79
C ASP A 12 29.95 -38.05 -23.52
N SER A 13 30.68 -36.95 -23.33
CA SER A 13 31.52 -36.72 -22.16
C SER A 13 30.70 -36.59 -20.89
N LEU A 14 29.64 -35.78 -20.90
CA LEU A 14 28.75 -35.58 -19.76
C LEU A 14 28.02 -36.87 -19.35
N SER A 15 27.65 -37.71 -20.35
CA SER A 15 26.93 -38.95 -20.08
C SER A 15 27.80 -40.04 -19.46
N ARG A 16 29.13 -40.01 -19.64
CA ARG A 16 30.07 -40.99 -19.05
C ARG A 16 30.28 -40.80 -17.56
N ARG A 17 29.97 -39.61 -16.99
CA ARG A 17 30.27 -39.27 -15.58
C ARG A 17 29.02 -38.70 -14.88
N LYS A 18 27.91 -39.43 -14.96
CA LYS A 18 26.58 -39.00 -14.53
C LYS A 18 26.50 -38.40 -13.13
N GLY A 19 27.14 -39.05 -12.13
CA GLY A 19 27.05 -38.59 -10.74
C GLY A 19 27.64 -37.20 -10.52
N ARG A 20 28.82 -36.92 -11.12
CA ARG A 20 29.49 -35.62 -10.99
C ARG A 20 28.76 -34.53 -11.74
N THR A 21 28.36 -34.84 -12.98
CA THR A 21 27.57 -33.92 -13.82
C THR A 21 26.26 -33.53 -13.16
N ILE A 22 25.52 -34.50 -12.60
CA ILE A 22 24.27 -34.25 -11.87
C ILE A 22 24.52 -33.33 -10.66
N LEU A 23 25.55 -33.59 -9.85
CA LEU A 23 25.83 -32.77 -8.67
C LEU A 23 26.17 -31.31 -9.05
N THR A 24 26.93 -31.12 -10.12
CA THR A 24 27.32 -29.79 -10.60
C THR A 24 26.12 -29.05 -11.21
N VAL A 25 25.30 -29.75 -12.02
CA VAL A 25 24.06 -29.20 -12.58
C VAL A 25 23.07 -28.82 -11.48
N LEU A 26 22.95 -29.63 -10.41
CA LEU A 26 22.12 -29.32 -9.25
C LEU A 26 22.56 -28.03 -8.54
N GLY A 27 23.88 -27.81 -8.40
CA GLY A 27 24.39 -26.55 -7.83
C GLY A 27 23.97 -25.31 -8.63
N VAL A 28 24.12 -25.36 -9.97
CA VAL A 28 23.68 -24.27 -10.86
C VAL A 28 22.16 -24.11 -10.83
N PHE A 29 21.44 -25.23 -10.90
CA PHE A 29 19.98 -25.28 -10.83
C PHE A 29 19.44 -24.58 -9.57
N ILE A 30 19.95 -24.91 -8.38
CA ILE A 30 19.52 -24.29 -7.12
C ILE A 30 19.82 -22.79 -7.15
N GLY A 31 21.01 -22.38 -7.60
CA GLY A 31 21.38 -20.97 -7.67
C GLY A 31 20.48 -20.18 -8.63
N CYS A 32 20.24 -20.67 -9.83
CA CYS A 32 19.35 -20.03 -10.80
C CYS A 32 17.90 -19.98 -10.31
N THR A 33 17.38 -21.09 -9.77
CA THR A 33 16.01 -21.12 -9.23
C THR A 33 15.84 -20.09 -8.12
N SER A 34 16.78 -20.01 -7.18
CA SER A 34 16.71 -19.05 -6.09
C SER A 34 16.64 -17.60 -6.57
N ILE A 35 17.47 -17.24 -7.54
CA ILE A 35 17.48 -15.87 -8.10
C ILE A 35 16.17 -15.56 -8.84
N ILE A 36 15.70 -16.47 -9.69
CA ILE A 36 14.48 -16.24 -10.47
C ILE A 36 13.26 -16.11 -9.55
N VAL A 37 13.10 -17.01 -8.59
CA VAL A 37 11.99 -16.95 -7.61
C VAL A 37 12.03 -15.65 -6.82
N MET A 38 13.20 -15.21 -6.39
CA MET A 38 13.38 -13.97 -5.66
C MET A 38 12.98 -12.73 -6.48
N VAL A 39 13.47 -12.63 -7.72
CA VAL A 39 13.11 -11.52 -8.61
C VAL A 39 11.60 -11.51 -8.87
N SER A 40 10.99 -12.69 -9.04
CA SER A 40 9.54 -12.82 -9.22
C SER A 40 8.75 -12.37 -7.99
N ILE A 41 9.21 -12.70 -6.78
CA ILE A 41 8.57 -12.25 -5.52
C ILE A 41 8.68 -10.73 -5.40
N GLY A 42 9.87 -10.16 -5.63
CA GLY A 42 10.09 -8.71 -5.57
C GLY A 42 9.19 -7.94 -6.53
N ALA A 43 9.12 -8.38 -7.79
CA ALA A 43 8.22 -7.78 -8.80
C ALA A 43 6.74 -7.91 -8.41
N GLY A 44 6.32 -9.06 -7.88
CA GLY A 44 4.95 -9.28 -7.43
C GLY A 44 4.56 -8.40 -6.23
N MET A 45 5.47 -8.21 -5.29
CA MET A 45 5.26 -7.29 -4.15
C MET A 45 5.12 -5.84 -4.62
N GLN A 46 5.97 -5.41 -5.55
CA GLN A 46 5.91 -4.06 -6.11
C GLN A 46 4.56 -3.79 -6.80
N GLU A 47 4.11 -4.70 -7.66
CA GLU A 47 2.81 -4.59 -8.33
C GLU A 47 1.64 -4.58 -7.33
N SER A 48 1.70 -5.43 -6.29
CA SER A 48 0.69 -5.46 -5.24
C SER A 48 0.62 -4.13 -4.47
N TYR A 49 1.77 -3.53 -4.16
CA TYR A 49 1.82 -2.21 -3.52
C TYR A 49 1.30 -1.10 -4.44
N ASP A 50 1.66 -1.11 -5.74
CA ASP A 50 1.17 -0.12 -6.68
C ASP A 50 -0.35 -0.22 -6.88
N GLN A 51 -0.92 -1.43 -6.87
CA GLN A 51 -2.38 -1.61 -6.90
C GLN A 51 -3.05 -1.15 -5.60
N MET A 52 -2.48 -1.46 -4.44
CA MET A 52 -2.96 -1.00 -3.15
C MET A 52 -2.97 0.54 -3.10
N LEU A 53 -1.89 1.18 -3.53
CA LEU A 53 -1.77 2.64 -3.53
C LEU A 53 -2.72 3.33 -4.51
N LYS A 54 -2.98 2.74 -5.69
CA LYS A 54 -3.98 3.25 -6.64
C LYS A 54 -5.39 3.34 -6.05
N ASN A 55 -5.70 2.48 -5.09
CA ASN A 55 -7.00 2.42 -4.43
C ASN A 55 -7.05 3.28 -3.15
N MET A 56 -5.93 3.90 -2.74
CA MET A 56 -5.82 4.65 -1.49
C MET A 56 -6.12 6.14 -1.61
N GLY A 57 -6.52 6.61 -2.80
CA GLY A 57 -6.94 8.00 -3.01
C GLY A 57 -5.84 8.96 -3.48
N ASP A 58 -5.96 10.24 -3.13
CA ASP A 58 -5.06 11.31 -3.61
C ASP A 58 -3.70 11.25 -2.89
N LEU A 59 -2.67 10.81 -3.63
CA LEU A 59 -1.30 10.68 -3.12
C LEU A 59 -0.58 12.01 -2.92
N SER A 60 -1.15 13.14 -3.36
CA SER A 60 -0.57 14.47 -3.20
C SER A 60 -0.87 15.13 -1.86
N ILE A 61 -1.71 14.49 -1.03
CA ILE A 61 -2.10 15.00 0.29
C ILE A 61 -1.12 14.55 1.36
N ILE A 62 -0.66 15.51 2.15
CA ILE A 62 0.19 15.33 3.33
C ILE A 62 -0.64 15.72 4.54
N GLU A 63 -0.89 14.79 5.43
CA GLU A 63 -1.55 15.08 6.70
C GLU A 63 -0.50 15.46 7.75
N VAL A 64 -0.67 16.63 8.36
CA VAL A 64 0.29 17.20 9.30
C VAL A 64 -0.28 17.15 10.72
N TYR A 65 0.53 16.65 11.62
CA TYR A 65 0.22 16.52 13.06
C TYR A 65 1.22 17.29 13.90
N ARG A 66 0.88 17.50 15.17
CA ARG A 66 1.85 18.02 16.14
C ARG A 66 3.10 17.14 16.13
N GLY A 67 4.25 17.80 16.17
CA GLY A 67 5.52 17.08 16.19
C GLY A 67 5.65 16.22 17.46
N TYR A 68 6.28 15.05 17.31
CA TYR A 68 6.56 14.13 18.38
C TYR A 68 8.05 13.84 18.46
N ASN A 69 8.63 14.14 19.62
CA ASN A 69 10.04 13.83 19.85
C ASN A 69 10.19 12.37 20.29
N GLN A 70 10.67 11.52 19.39
CA GLN A 70 10.84 10.08 19.66
C GLN A 70 11.82 9.78 20.80
N ASN A 71 12.77 10.68 21.08
CA ASN A 71 13.78 10.47 22.14
C ASN A 71 13.26 10.77 23.55
N THR A 72 12.33 11.73 23.67
CA THR A 72 11.76 12.15 24.94
C THR A 72 10.37 11.62 25.20
N GLY A 73 9.71 11.07 24.19
CA GLY A 73 8.33 10.63 24.29
C GLY A 73 7.31 11.76 24.46
N THR A 74 7.69 13.01 24.15
CA THR A 74 6.85 14.20 24.35
C THR A 74 6.49 14.86 23.02
N GLN A 75 5.33 15.50 22.96
CA GLN A 75 4.97 16.37 21.84
C GLN A 75 5.90 17.57 21.81
N THR A 76 6.20 18.07 20.61
CA THR A 76 6.94 19.32 20.42
C THR A 76 6.09 20.52 20.86
N GLU A 77 6.73 21.67 21.08
CA GLU A 77 6.02 22.91 21.38
C GLU A 77 5.24 23.47 20.18
N SER A 78 5.46 22.94 18.99
CA SER A 78 4.79 23.34 17.74
C SER A 78 3.30 23.06 17.82
N LYS A 79 2.49 24.12 17.75
CA LYS A 79 1.04 24.05 17.79
C LYS A 79 0.46 24.09 16.39
N LEU A 80 -0.61 23.34 16.18
CA LEU A 80 -1.40 23.43 14.94
C LEU A 80 -2.42 24.56 15.11
N ASP A 81 -2.01 25.77 14.81
CA ASP A 81 -2.84 26.97 14.89
C ASP A 81 -2.84 27.73 13.53
N GLU A 82 -3.48 28.90 13.49
CA GLU A 82 -3.53 29.71 12.26
C GLU A 82 -2.15 30.10 11.72
N LYS A 83 -1.15 30.29 12.61
CA LYS A 83 0.21 30.56 12.18
C LYS A 83 0.86 29.38 11.46
N ALA A 84 0.55 28.16 11.89
CA ALA A 84 0.98 26.96 11.22
C ALA A 84 0.38 26.89 9.81
N VAL A 85 -0.91 27.19 9.65
CA VAL A 85 -1.59 27.24 8.36
C VAL A 85 -0.92 28.25 7.43
N GLU A 86 -0.66 29.49 7.91
CA GLU A 86 0.03 30.52 7.15
C GLU A 86 1.44 30.06 6.71
N SER A 87 2.21 29.46 7.65
CA SER A 87 3.56 29.00 7.34
C SER A 87 3.58 27.87 6.30
N PHE A 88 2.56 27.02 6.27
CA PHE A 88 2.48 25.96 5.26
C PHE A 88 2.08 26.48 3.88
N HIS A 89 1.27 27.53 3.80
CA HIS A 89 0.99 28.21 2.54
C HIS A 89 2.23 28.86 1.89
N GLU A 90 3.23 29.26 2.68
CA GLU A 90 4.47 29.86 2.18
C GLU A 90 5.47 28.83 1.64
N ILE A 91 5.26 27.52 1.85
CA ILE A 91 6.14 26.47 1.38
C ILE A 91 6.00 26.32 -0.15
N ALA A 92 7.14 26.35 -0.85
CA ALA A 92 7.16 26.13 -2.30
C ALA A 92 6.64 24.73 -2.66
N GLY A 93 5.77 24.64 -3.67
CA GLY A 93 5.16 23.37 -4.09
C GLY A 93 3.87 23.01 -3.34
N VAL A 94 3.35 23.88 -2.45
CA VAL A 94 2.05 23.72 -1.82
C VAL A 94 0.97 24.37 -2.68
N GLN A 95 -0.07 23.59 -3.01
CA GLN A 95 -1.24 24.05 -3.77
C GLN A 95 -2.32 24.59 -2.85
N ALA A 96 -2.65 23.86 -1.77
CA ALA A 96 -3.71 24.22 -0.84
C ALA A 96 -3.41 23.68 0.57
N VAL A 97 -3.98 24.34 1.58
CA VAL A 97 -3.86 23.96 2.99
C VAL A 97 -5.24 23.97 3.61
N MET A 98 -5.63 22.88 4.23
CA MET A 98 -6.96 22.74 4.87
C MET A 98 -6.80 22.25 6.32
N PRO A 99 -7.02 23.13 7.30
CA PRO A 99 -7.04 22.72 8.70
C PRO A 99 -8.25 21.82 9.00
N LYS A 100 -8.02 20.82 9.86
CA LYS A 100 -9.06 19.92 10.38
C LYS A 100 -9.14 20.03 11.88
N ALA A 101 -10.35 20.01 12.39
CA ALA A 101 -10.61 20.00 13.82
C ALA A 101 -11.60 18.89 14.15
N SER A 102 -11.43 18.26 15.30
CA SER A 102 -12.28 17.18 15.81
C SER A 102 -12.97 17.58 17.12
N LEU A 103 -13.95 16.79 17.52
CA LEU A 103 -14.65 16.89 18.80
C LEU A 103 -14.21 15.74 19.73
N ASP A 104 -12.91 15.59 19.94
CA ASP A 104 -12.31 14.42 20.64
C ASP A 104 -12.82 14.21 22.08
N ASN A 105 -13.37 15.25 22.71
CA ASN A 105 -13.91 15.17 24.06
C ASN A 105 -15.39 14.77 24.12
N TYR A 106 -16.00 14.49 22.96
CA TYR A 106 -17.41 14.16 22.87
C TYR A 106 -17.58 12.83 22.16
N ASN A 107 -18.52 12.01 22.66
CA ASN A 107 -19.02 10.88 21.91
C ASN A 107 -20.07 11.39 20.91
N ILE A 108 -19.86 11.07 19.64
CA ILE A 108 -20.71 11.54 18.54
C ILE A 108 -21.59 10.40 18.08
N SER A 109 -22.89 10.62 18.08
CA SER A 109 -23.88 9.72 17.51
C SER A 109 -24.85 10.49 16.62
N PHE A 110 -25.55 9.77 15.74
CA PHE A 110 -26.47 10.42 14.81
C PHE A 110 -27.86 9.80 14.88
N LYS A 111 -28.87 10.63 14.60
CA LYS A 111 -30.24 10.21 14.40
C LYS A 111 -30.77 10.79 13.12
N ALA A 112 -31.66 10.06 12.45
CA ALA A 112 -32.24 10.51 11.20
C ALA A 112 -33.70 10.05 11.04
N GLY A 113 -34.43 10.80 10.23
CA GLY A 113 -35.80 10.49 9.86
C GLY A 113 -36.85 10.83 10.90
N ILE A 114 -38.11 10.57 10.59
CA ILE A 114 -39.26 10.90 11.43
C ILE A 114 -39.18 10.12 12.76
N ASN A 115 -39.29 10.83 13.86
CA ASN A 115 -39.20 10.30 15.23
C ASN A 115 -37.87 9.55 15.51
N ASP A 116 -36.77 10.01 14.94
CA ASP A 116 -35.43 9.44 15.12
C ASP A 116 -35.39 7.93 14.80
N ARG A 117 -36.10 7.52 13.75
CA ARG A 117 -36.22 6.12 13.36
C ARG A 117 -34.88 5.45 13.07
N TYR A 118 -33.97 6.19 12.45
CA TYR A 118 -32.65 5.69 12.12
C TYR A 118 -31.63 6.23 13.12
N SER A 119 -30.75 5.36 13.63
CA SER A 119 -29.72 5.75 14.60
C SER A 119 -28.37 5.14 14.28
N ALA A 120 -27.32 5.94 14.41
CA ALA A 120 -25.94 5.48 14.39
C ALA A 120 -25.30 5.82 15.74
N ASP A 121 -24.77 4.79 16.42
CA ASP A 121 -24.26 4.93 17.80
C ASP A 121 -22.89 5.60 17.86
N TRP A 122 -22.21 5.73 16.71
CA TRP A 122 -20.93 6.42 16.55
C TRP A 122 -20.83 7.04 15.16
N GLY A 123 -19.92 8.00 14.98
CA GLY A 123 -19.60 8.52 13.66
C GLY A 123 -18.40 9.43 13.67
N ASN A 124 -17.74 9.50 12.53
CA ASN A 124 -16.61 10.39 12.30
C ASN A 124 -17.11 11.80 11.99
N PHE A 125 -16.41 12.78 12.53
CA PHE A 125 -16.75 14.18 12.34
C PHE A 125 -15.47 15.01 12.19
N ALA A 126 -15.47 15.92 11.22
CA ALA A 126 -14.42 16.91 11.06
C ALA A 126 -14.99 18.29 10.80
N GLY A 127 -14.47 19.27 11.54
CA GLY A 127 -14.58 20.68 11.18
C GLY A 127 -13.47 21.03 10.20
N ILE A 128 -13.81 21.55 9.04
CA ILE A 128 -12.88 21.89 7.95
C ILE A 128 -13.23 23.24 7.36
N ASP A 129 -12.32 23.83 6.60
CA ASP A 129 -12.67 24.92 5.70
C ASP A 129 -13.45 24.36 4.49
N VAL A 130 -14.77 24.48 4.52
CA VAL A 130 -15.63 23.95 3.45
C VAL A 130 -15.42 24.66 2.12
N SER A 131 -14.88 25.88 2.11
CA SER A 131 -14.55 26.62 0.89
C SER A 131 -13.35 26.01 0.15
N ALA A 132 -12.46 25.31 0.86
CA ALA A 132 -11.29 24.67 0.30
C ALA A 132 -11.56 23.27 -0.28
N LEU A 133 -12.77 22.71 -0.13
CA LEU A 133 -13.07 21.34 -0.58
C LEU A 133 -12.77 21.11 -2.05
N GLU A 134 -13.16 22.04 -2.92
CA GLU A 134 -12.95 21.93 -4.37
C GLU A 134 -11.45 22.03 -4.71
N ASP A 135 -10.72 22.98 -4.12
CA ASP A 135 -9.27 23.17 -4.34
C ASP A 135 -8.45 21.98 -3.83
N MET A 136 -8.90 21.37 -2.75
CA MET A 136 -8.33 20.11 -2.22
C MET A 136 -8.71 18.89 -3.06
N GLY A 137 -9.60 19.06 -4.06
CA GLY A 137 -9.99 18.01 -5.00
C GLY A 137 -10.95 16.98 -4.40
N TYR A 138 -11.78 17.35 -3.40
CA TYR A 138 -12.86 16.51 -2.95
C TYR A 138 -13.93 16.44 -4.05
N GLU A 139 -14.35 15.24 -4.42
CA GLU A 139 -15.38 15.03 -5.44
C GLU A 139 -16.73 14.73 -4.76
N LEU A 140 -17.81 15.19 -5.39
CA LEU A 140 -19.18 14.88 -4.96
C LEU A 140 -19.74 13.71 -5.76
N VAL A 141 -20.43 12.78 -5.06
CA VAL A 141 -21.28 11.76 -5.68
C VAL A 141 -22.67 12.33 -5.99
N ALA A 142 -23.18 13.18 -5.08
CA ALA A 142 -24.49 13.82 -5.22
C ALA A 142 -24.57 15.13 -4.45
N GLY A 143 -25.50 16.00 -4.81
CA GLY A 143 -25.72 17.27 -4.15
C GLY A 143 -24.78 18.37 -4.63
N ARG A 144 -24.39 19.26 -3.73
CA ARG A 144 -23.49 20.40 -3.96
C ARG A 144 -22.56 20.64 -2.77
N TYR A 145 -21.53 21.45 -2.97
CA TYR A 145 -20.72 21.93 -1.85
C TYR A 145 -21.48 22.88 -0.95
N PRO A 146 -21.14 22.96 0.36
CA PRO A 146 -21.73 23.91 1.29
C PRO A 146 -21.50 25.37 0.84
N GLU A 147 -22.53 26.20 0.94
CA GLU A 147 -22.46 27.64 0.67
C GLU A 147 -22.56 28.47 1.94
N SER A 148 -22.98 27.85 3.04
CA SER A 148 -23.13 28.48 4.35
C SER A 148 -22.62 27.57 5.47
N SER A 149 -22.27 28.15 6.60
CA SER A 149 -21.66 27.45 7.73
C SER A 149 -22.60 26.46 8.45
N ASP A 150 -23.91 26.54 8.23
CA ASP A 150 -24.93 25.62 8.75
C ASP A 150 -25.11 24.38 7.87
N GLU A 151 -24.53 24.38 6.67
CA GLU A 151 -24.58 23.26 5.74
C GLU A 151 -23.39 22.30 5.97
N VAL A 152 -23.66 21.01 5.81
CA VAL A 152 -22.65 19.95 5.96
C VAL A 152 -22.62 19.07 4.72
N VAL A 153 -21.48 18.45 4.49
CA VAL A 153 -21.35 17.33 3.56
C VAL A 153 -21.08 16.05 4.34
N VAL A 154 -21.52 14.92 3.79
CA VAL A 154 -21.36 13.60 4.40
C VAL A 154 -20.57 12.69 3.47
N GLY A 155 -19.93 11.69 4.04
CA GLY A 155 -19.22 10.67 3.29
C GLY A 155 -20.15 9.77 2.48
N GLN A 156 -19.60 9.12 1.45
CA GLN A 156 -20.33 8.30 0.48
C GLN A 156 -21.22 7.25 1.14
N TYR A 157 -20.75 6.68 2.22
CA TYR A 157 -21.39 5.57 2.92
C TYR A 157 -21.97 5.96 4.29
N PHE A 158 -22.12 7.25 4.56
CA PHE A 158 -22.65 7.76 5.83
C PHE A 158 -23.98 7.09 6.23
N ALA A 159 -24.93 6.94 5.29
CA ALA A 159 -26.24 6.39 5.58
C ALA A 159 -26.23 4.87 5.90
N TYR A 160 -25.15 4.16 5.55
CA TYR A 160 -25.01 2.73 5.87
C TYR A 160 -24.65 2.46 7.33
N ASN A 161 -24.17 3.47 8.07
CA ASN A 161 -23.88 3.35 9.50
C ASN A 161 -25.13 3.33 10.39
N PHE A 162 -26.28 3.59 9.79
CA PHE A 162 -27.53 3.69 10.54
C PHE A 162 -28.27 2.35 10.63
N LYS A 163 -28.76 2.07 11.82
CA LYS A 163 -29.70 0.99 12.09
C LYS A 163 -31.14 1.52 12.07
N ASP A 164 -32.07 0.75 11.55
CA ASP A 164 -33.51 1.01 11.66
C ASP A 164 -33.99 0.48 13.02
N THR A 165 -34.35 1.40 13.94
CA THR A 165 -34.78 1.07 15.31
C THR A 165 -36.11 0.32 15.39
N LEU A 166 -36.89 0.26 14.30
CA LEU A 166 -38.15 -0.46 14.19
C LEU A 166 -37.96 -1.90 13.69
N MET A 167 -36.75 -2.27 13.24
CA MET A 167 -36.43 -3.62 12.79
C MET A 167 -35.76 -4.41 13.91
N PRO A 168 -35.94 -5.74 13.96
CA PRO A 168 -35.28 -6.59 14.92
C PRO A 168 -33.77 -6.65 14.67
N ASP A 169 -33.00 -6.86 15.73
CA ASP A 169 -31.55 -7.03 15.66
C ASP A 169 -31.14 -8.13 14.66
N GLY A 170 -30.08 -7.84 13.92
CA GLY A 170 -29.57 -8.71 12.84
C GLY A 170 -30.24 -8.49 11.48
N ARG A 171 -31.30 -7.66 11.39
CA ARG A 171 -31.91 -7.20 10.12
C ARG A 171 -32.03 -5.69 10.05
N ASN A 172 -31.53 -5.01 11.04
CA ASN A 172 -31.65 -3.57 11.23
C ASN A 172 -30.48 -2.75 10.63
N TYR A 173 -29.57 -3.39 9.96
CA TYR A 173 -28.47 -2.78 9.20
C TYR A 173 -28.55 -3.16 7.72
N VAL A 174 -28.08 -2.29 6.85
CA VAL A 174 -27.80 -2.59 5.45
C VAL A 174 -26.31 -2.88 5.31
N ASP A 175 -25.97 -4.13 4.99
CA ASP A 175 -24.58 -4.49 4.72
C ASP A 175 -24.21 -4.06 3.31
N ARG A 176 -23.21 -3.18 3.20
CA ARG A 176 -22.68 -2.74 1.90
C ARG A 176 -21.69 -3.72 1.28
N TYR A 177 -21.16 -4.64 2.07
CA TYR A 177 -20.20 -5.65 1.64
C TYR A 177 -20.93 -6.94 1.25
N THR A 178 -21.53 -6.93 0.05
CA THR A 178 -22.07 -8.15 -0.55
C THR A 178 -20.96 -8.91 -1.27
N TRP A 179 -21.08 -10.22 -1.35
CA TRP A 179 -20.09 -11.08 -1.98
C TRP A 179 -20.67 -11.67 -3.25
N ASP A 180 -19.89 -11.63 -4.34
CA ASP A 180 -20.24 -12.28 -5.60
C ASP A 180 -20.15 -13.83 -5.48
N GLU A 181 -20.59 -14.53 -6.54
CA GLU A 181 -20.52 -16.01 -6.59
C GLU A 181 -19.08 -16.56 -6.49
N ASN A 182 -18.06 -15.73 -6.72
CA ASN A 182 -16.65 -16.07 -6.66
C ASN A 182 -16.00 -15.74 -5.30
N GLY A 183 -16.76 -15.15 -4.39
CA GLY A 183 -16.28 -14.75 -3.08
C GLY A 183 -15.49 -13.42 -3.08
N ASN A 184 -15.68 -12.56 -4.08
CA ASN A 184 -15.17 -11.20 -4.10
C ASN A 184 -16.25 -10.23 -3.61
N ILE A 185 -15.83 -9.06 -3.09
CA ILE A 185 -16.76 -8.00 -2.73
C ILE A 185 -17.45 -7.50 -4.00
N ASP A 186 -18.79 -7.58 -4.03
CA ASP A 186 -19.60 -7.09 -5.13
C ASP A 186 -19.78 -5.58 -4.97
N THR A 187 -19.08 -4.81 -5.81
CA THR A 187 -19.15 -3.36 -5.83
C THR A 187 -20.25 -2.83 -6.77
N GLU A 188 -20.86 -3.70 -7.59
CA GLU A 188 -21.87 -3.31 -8.57
C GLU A 188 -23.31 -3.44 -8.01
N ASN A 189 -23.53 -4.40 -7.08
CA ASN A 189 -24.85 -4.67 -6.52
C ASN A 189 -24.92 -4.32 -5.02
N VAL A 190 -24.44 -3.13 -4.66
CA VAL A 190 -24.54 -2.63 -3.28
C VAL A 190 -26.00 -2.27 -2.98
N PRO A 191 -26.62 -2.83 -1.91
CA PRO A 191 -28.00 -2.50 -1.56
C PRO A 191 -28.16 -1.02 -1.21
N ASP A 192 -29.30 -0.41 -1.52
CA ASP A 192 -29.57 0.96 -1.13
C ASP A 192 -29.64 1.12 0.40
N PRO A 193 -29.13 2.22 0.97
CA PRO A 193 -29.25 2.52 2.39
C PRO A 193 -30.71 2.79 2.77
N PHE A 194 -31.06 2.73 4.05
CA PHE A 194 -32.43 2.94 4.54
C PHE A 194 -33.02 4.30 4.19
N PHE A 195 -32.21 5.31 3.96
CA PHE A 195 -32.64 6.67 3.64
C PHE A 195 -31.60 7.42 2.80
N ASP A 196 -32.06 8.46 2.12
CA ASP A 196 -31.21 9.40 1.40
C ASP A 196 -30.86 10.58 2.30
N PRO A 197 -29.55 10.81 2.65
CA PRO A 197 -29.15 11.89 3.53
C PRO A 197 -29.51 13.31 3.03
N LEU A 198 -29.63 13.48 1.71
CA LEU A 198 -30.00 14.77 1.11
C LEU A 198 -31.48 15.13 1.28
N LYS A 199 -32.32 14.15 1.64
CA LYS A 199 -33.79 14.32 1.76
C LYS A 199 -34.32 14.07 3.15
N THR A 200 -33.46 13.60 4.05
CA THR A 200 -33.87 13.19 5.40
C THR A 200 -33.21 14.10 6.42
N ASP A 201 -33.99 14.55 7.39
CA ASP A 201 -33.46 15.33 8.51
C ASP A 201 -32.49 14.47 9.32
N VAL A 202 -31.29 14.99 9.55
CA VAL A 202 -30.24 14.33 10.30
C VAL A 202 -29.88 15.20 11.51
N LYS A 203 -29.72 14.56 12.66
CA LYS A 203 -29.29 15.19 13.92
C LYS A 203 -28.00 14.56 14.40
N MET A 204 -27.07 15.39 14.82
CA MET A 204 -25.87 14.98 15.54
C MET A 204 -26.11 15.14 17.04
N LEU A 205 -25.80 14.14 17.82
CA LEU A 205 -25.88 14.13 19.27
C LEU A 205 -24.46 14.06 19.83
N LEU A 206 -24.16 15.00 20.71
CA LEU A 206 -22.87 15.12 21.37
C LEU A 206 -23.05 14.79 22.87
N THR A 207 -22.36 13.77 23.33
CA THR A 207 -22.38 13.34 24.74
C THR A 207 -20.97 13.45 25.30
N SER A 208 -20.80 13.97 26.47
CA SER A 208 -19.55 14.00 27.25
C SER A 208 -19.71 13.26 28.56
N TRP A 209 -18.61 13.07 29.29
CA TRP A 209 -18.65 12.49 30.64
C TRP A 209 -18.46 13.57 31.69
N ASP A 210 -19.24 13.51 32.77
CA ASP A 210 -19.05 14.36 33.92
C ASP A 210 -17.83 13.91 34.76
N ASP A 211 -17.45 14.72 35.78
CA ASP A 211 -16.34 14.41 36.69
C ASP A 211 -16.55 13.09 37.46
N SER A 212 -17.76 12.56 37.49
CA SER A 212 -18.13 11.28 38.13
C SER A 212 -18.11 10.10 37.15
N GLY A 213 -17.81 10.34 35.88
CA GLY A 213 -17.78 9.31 34.82
C GLY A 213 -19.15 8.90 34.28
N ASN A 214 -20.19 9.71 34.51
CA ASN A 214 -21.52 9.48 33.93
C ASN A 214 -21.65 10.26 32.62
N GLU A 215 -22.39 9.70 31.68
CA GLU A 215 -22.73 10.40 30.43
C GLU A 215 -23.65 11.62 30.75
N THR A 216 -23.31 12.75 30.14
CA THR A 216 -24.13 13.95 30.20
C THR A 216 -25.35 13.83 29.30
N THR A 217 -26.35 14.67 29.49
CA THR A 217 -27.48 14.79 28.56
C THR A 217 -26.96 15.15 27.17
N PRO A 218 -27.35 14.43 26.13
CA PRO A 218 -26.90 14.71 24.77
C PRO A 218 -27.27 16.12 24.31
N TYR A 219 -26.29 16.86 23.78
CA TYR A 219 -26.54 18.11 23.08
C TYR A 219 -26.87 17.77 21.62
N SER A 220 -28.01 18.28 21.12
CA SER A 220 -28.50 17.96 19.76
C SER A 220 -28.24 19.11 18.80
N VAL A 221 -27.65 18.80 17.66
CA VAL A 221 -27.41 19.72 16.55
C VAL A 221 -28.13 19.21 15.32
N ASP A 222 -29.01 20.01 14.74
CA ASP A 222 -29.63 19.69 13.45
C ASP A 222 -28.62 19.93 12.32
N LEU A 223 -28.43 18.93 11.44
CA LEU A 223 -27.51 18.99 10.31
C LEU A 223 -28.26 19.17 9.00
N LYS A 224 -27.89 20.20 8.25
CA LYS A 224 -28.38 20.41 6.90
C LYS A 224 -27.46 19.79 5.88
N VAL A 225 -27.71 18.54 5.53
CA VAL A 225 -26.89 17.81 4.56
C VAL A 225 -27.19 18.32 3.15
N VAL A 226 -26.18 18.82 2.44
CA VAL A 226 -26.31 19.38 1.08
C VAL A 226 -25.51 18.64 0.03
N GLY A 227 -24.56 17.79 0.43
CA GLY A 227 -23.75 17.03 -0.52
C GLY A 227 -23.27 15.71 0.07
N ILE A 228 -23.01 14.77 -0.81
CA ILE A 228 -22.41 13.47 -0.50
C ILE A 228 -21.07 13.41 -1.21
N LEU A 229 -19.97 13.29 -0.45
CA LEU A 229 -18.62 13.19 -0.96
C LEU A 229 -18.36 11.79 -1.51
N LYS A 230 -17.51 11.70 -2.51
CA LYS A 230 -16.94 10.45 -2.98
C LYS A 230 -15.88 9.99 -2.00
N GLU A 231 -15.89 8.69 -1.68
CA GLU A 231 -14.86 8.09 -0.82
C GLU A 231 -13.47 8.31 -1.41
N ASP A 232 -12.57 8.84 -0.60
CA ASP A 232 -11.16 9.01 -0.91
C ASP A 232 -10.34 8.86 0.38
N GLN A 233 -9.75 7.68 0.55
CA GLN A 233 -8.99 7.35 1.77
C GLN A 233 -7.77 8.27 1.99
N GLY A 234 -7.19 8.82 0.91
CA GLY A 234 -6.08 9.79 1.00
C GLY A 234 -6.49 11.12 1.62
N LYS A 235 -7.80 11.43 1.64
CA LYS A 235 -8.36 12.68 2.20
C LYS A 235 -8.97 12.51 3.58
N GLY A 236 -9.02 11.30 4.09
CA GLY A 236 -9.51 10.98 5.41
C GLY A 236 -10.78 10.12 5.40
N TYR A 237 -10.97 9.42 6.50
CA TYR A 237 -12.09 8.48 6.66
C TYR A 237 -13.46 9.16 6.65
N GLU A 238 -13.50 10.46 6.88
CA GLU A 238 -14.71 11.28 6.83
C GLU A 238 -15.36 11.29 5.44
N THR A 239 -14.58 11.09 4.38
CA THR A 239 -15.10 10.95 3.01
C THR A 239 -15.89 9.66 2.80
N SER A 240 -15.63 8.63 3.62
CA SER A 240 -16.35 7.37 3.58
C SER A 240 -17.64 7.43 4.40
N GLU A 241 -17.55 7.64 5.71
CA GLU A 241 -18.68 7.46 6.64
C GLU A 241 -18.90 8.63 7.59
N GLY A 242 -18.16 9.75 7.42
CA GLY A 242 -18.18 10.87 8.33
C GLY A 242 -19.07 12.02 7.91
N VAL A 243 -19.01 13.07 8.72
CA VAL A 243 -19.65 14.38 8.48
C VAL A 243 -18.57 15.45 8.49
N MET A 244 -18.60 16.34 7.51
CA MET A 244 -17.73 17.52 7.46
C MET A 244 -18.57 18.79 7.59
N MET A 245 -18.23 19.60 8.57
CA MET A 245 -18.87 20.89 8.91
C MET A 245 -17.87 22.03 8.72
N ASP A 246 -18.38 23.23 8.45
CA ASP A 246 -17.53 24.41 8.43
C ASP A 246 -16.82 24.63 9.77
N ILE A 247 -15.54 24.94 9.72
CA ILE A 247 -14.71 25.08 10.93
C ILE A 247 -15.14 26.25 11.83
N ASN A 248 -15.74 27.28 11.25
CA ASN A 248 -16.27 28.42 12.03
C ASN A 248 -17.57 28.03 12.73
N ALA A 249 -18.42 27.22 12.10
CA ALA A 249 -19.59 26.63 12.76
C ALA A 249 -19.17 25.71 13.90
N LEU A 250 -18.13 24.90 13.71
CA LEU A 250 -17.57 24.08 14.78
C LEU A 250 -17.02 24.92 15.93
N LYS A 251 -16.28 26.00 15.65
CA LYS A 251 -15.80 26.94 16.69
C LYS A 251 -16.96 27.51 17.49
N ALA A 252 -18.05 27.94 16.83
CA ALA A 252 -19.25 28.42 17.49
C ALA A 252 -19.90 27.34 18.36
N LEU A 253 -20.03 26.13 17.83
CA LEU A 253 -20.58 24.99 18.58
C LEU A 253 -19.78 24.68 19.85
N ILE A 254 -18.44 24.68 19.76
CA ILE A 254 -17.57 24.45 20.93
C ILE A 254 -17.73 25.58 21.96
N GLN A 255 -17.92 26.84 21.54
CA GLN A 255 -18.19 27.95 22.45
C GLN A 255 -19.52 27.77 23.19
N ASP A 256 -20.56 27.32 22.47
CA ASP A 256 -21.87 27.05 23.08
C ASP A 256 -21.80 25.89 24.09
N LEU A 257 -21.07 24.82 23.75
CA LEU A 257 -20.90 23.65 24.60
C LEU A 257 -20.06 23.95 25.86
N THR A 258 -19.00 24.75 25.72
CA THR A 258 -18.06 25.00 26.82
C THR A 258 -18.34 26.28 27.62
N GLY A 259 -19.16 27.19 27.07
CA GLY A 259 -19.41 28.53 27.63
C GLY A 259 -18.15 29.44 27.64
N LYS A 260 -17.08 29.07 26.93
CA LYS A 260 -15.80 29.79 26.91
C LYS A 260 -15.63 30.50 25.58
N THR A 261 -15.52 31.81 25.58
CA THR A 261 -15.34 32.66 24.39
C THR A 261 -13.88 32.81 23.96
N ASP A 262 -12.91 32.42 24.78
CA ASP A 262 -11.47 32.66 24.55
C ASP A 262 -10.65 31.34 24.60
N THR A 263 -11.14 30.30 23.96
CA THR A 263 -10.35 29.07 23.78
C THR A 263 -9.39 29.28 22.63
N LYS A 264 -8.09 29.22 22.91
CA LYS A 264 -7.07 29.05 21.83
C LYS A 264 -7.41 27.77 21.10
N PHE A 265 -7.96 27.92 19.91
CA PHE A 265 -8.37 26.79 19.10
C PHE A 265 -7.12 26.17 18.47
N GLU A 266 -6.91 24.90 18.71
CA GLU A 266 -5.85 24.12 18.09
C GLU A 266 -6.51 23.13 17.12
N TYR A 267 -5.96 22.98 15.93
CA TYR A 267 -6.41 22.00 14.95
C TYR A 267 -5.94 20.58 15.34
N SER A 268 -6.72 19.58 15.00
CA SER A 268 -6.34 18.17 15.21
C SER A 268 -5.28 17.73 14.23
N SER A 269 -5.44 18.11 12.96
CA SER A 269 -4.46 17.94 11.89
C SER A 269 -4.62 19.06 10.84
N ILE A 270 -3.68 19.15 9.94
CA ILE A 270 -3.76 20.06 8.77
C ILE A 270 -3.42 19.24 7.53
N ASN A 271 -4.34 19.21 6.56
CA ASN A 271 -4.08 18.59 5.26
C ASN A 271 -3.41 19.61 4.35
N VAL A 272 -2.24 19.28 3.83
CA VAL A 272 -1.47 20.08 2.88
C VAL A 272 -1.45 19.34 1.55
N LYS A 273 -1.95 19.97 0.49
CA LYS A 273 -1.91 19.42 -0.86
C LYS A 273 -0.72 19.98 -1.61
N ALA A 274 0.12 19.08 -2.11
CA ALA A 274 1.23 19.42 -2.99
C ALA A 274 0.74 19.64 -4.43
N GLU A 275 1.42 20.52 -5.18
CA GLU A 275 1.11 20.80 -6.61
C GLU A 275 1.28 19.58 -7.51
N SER A 276 2.17 18.65 -7.14
CA SER A 276 2.41 17.40 -7.87
C SER A 276 2.93 16.30 -6.92
N LEU A 277 2.90 15.06 -7.36
CA LEU A 277 3.45 13.92 -6.59
C LEU A 277 4.96 14.06 -6.38
N GLU A 278 5.68 14.66 -7.33
CA GLU A 278 7.11 14.87 -7.25
C GLU A 278 7.48 15.91 -6.18
N ALA A 279 6.57 16.87 -5.89
CA ALA A 279 6.78 17.89 -4.87
C ALA A 279 6.53 17.38 -3.44
N VAL A 280 5.79 16.27 -3.26
CA VAL A 280 5.42 15.75 -1.93
C VAL A 280 6.62 15.55 -1.02
N PRO A 281 7.74 14.91 -1.43
CA PRO A 281 8.89 14.71 -0.53
C PRO A 281 9.52 16.02 -0.04
N ASP A 282 9.62 17.02 -0.92
CA ASP A 282 10.23 18.32 -0.59
C ASP A 282 9.35 19.13 0.35
N VAL A 283 8.03 19.17 0.08
CA VAL A 283 7.02 19.80 0.94
C VAL A 283 7.00 19.13 2.31
N GLU A 284 6.96 17.79 2.34
CA GLU A 284 6.97 17.01 3.58
C GLU A 284 8.22 17.28 4.42
N GLN A 285 9.39 17.35 3.78
CA GLN A 285 10.63 17.68 4.48
C GLN A 285 10.60 19.10 5.05
N ALA A 286 10.12 20.08 4.31
CA ALA A 286 9.99 21.46 4.77
C ALA A 286 9.07 21.56 5.99
N ILE A 287 7.95 20.82 6.01
CA ILE A 287 7.03 20.76 7.17
C ILE A 287 7.71 20.10 8.38
N LYS A 288 8.49 19.03 8.17
CA LYS A 288 9.28 18.38 9.23
C LYS A 288 10.35 19.29 9.82
N ASP A 289 10.98 20.11 8.99
CA ASP A 289 12.01 21.09 9.42
C ASP A 289 11.41 22.20 10.29
N LEU A 290 10.12 22.49 10.13
CA LEU A 290 9.35 23.35 11.03
C LEU A 290 8.96 22.70 12.36
N GLY A 291 9.29 21.41 12.56
CA GLY A 291 9.09 20.68 13.81
C GLY A 291 7.73 19.96 13.92
N TYR A 292 7.04 19.75 12.81
CA TYR A 292 5.79 18.99 12.74
C TYR A 292 6.04 17.54 12.31
N SER A 293 5.09 16.67 12.60
CA SER A 293 5.05 15.29 12.10
C SER A 293 4.13 15.22 10.89
N THR A 294 4.50 14.42 9.91
CA THR A 294 3.74 14.28 8.67
C THR A 294 3.40 12.82 8.40
N TYR A 295 2.28 12.61 7.75
CA TYR A 295 1.91 11.33 7.15
C TYR A 295 1.42 11.57 5.74
N SER A 296 1.97 10.82 4.78
CA SER A 296 1.51 10.85 3.39
C SER A 296 1.51 9.44 2.80
N MET A 297 0.64 9.19 1.85
CA MET A 297 0.64 7.91 1.11
C MET A 297 1.93 7.75 0.31
N GLN A 298 2.54 8.86 -0.13
CA GLN A 298 3.84 8.82 -0.80
C GLN A 298 4.95 8.37 0.16
N SER A 299 4.97 8.84 1.40
CA SER A 299 5.96 8.40 2.39
C SER A 299 5.78 6.93 2.75
N LEU A 300 4.55 6.43 2.80
CA LEU A 300 4.26 5.01 2.96
C LEU A 300 4.80 4.19 1.78
N ARG A 301 4.57 4.65 0.55
CA ARG A 301 5.12 4.02 -0.66
C ARG A 301 6.64 3.92 -0.61
N ASP A 302 7.32 5.01 -0.23
CA ASP A 302 8.78 5.05 -0.16
C ASP A 302 9.32 4.09 0.91
N GLU A 303 8.65 4.00 2.05
CA GLU A 303 9.03 3.04 3.10
C GLU A 303 8.82 1.57 2.65
N LEU A 304 7.71 1.26 1.98
CA LEU A 304 7.45 -0.07 1.40
C LEU A 304 8.49 -0.43 0.34
N ASN A 305 8.83 0.51 -0.55
CA ASN A 305 9.88 0.33 -1.56
C ASN A 305 11.24 0.08 -0.93
N LYS A 306 11.57 0.79 0.15
CA LYS A 306 12.83 0.61 0.90
C LYS A 306 12.89 -0.77 1.55
N GLN A 307 11.80 -1.23 2.17
CA GLN A 307 11.72 -2.57 2.75
C GLN A 307 11.86 -3.66 1.67
N THR A 308 11.15 -3.51 0.54
CA THR A 308 11.27 -4.44 -0.60
C THR A 308 12.71 -4.52 -1.10
N ARG A 309 13.37 -3.37 -1.30
CA ARG A 309 14.77 -3.32 -1.72
C ARG A 309 15.72 -4.00 -0.72
N GLN A 310 15.47 -3.89 0.58
CA GLN A 310 16.28 -4.60 1.58
C GLN A 310 16.11 -6.12 1.45
N ILE A 311 14.89 -6.60 1.27
CA ILE A 311 14.59 -8.02 1.04
C ILE A 311 15.27 -8.51 -0.24
N GLU A 312 15.18 -7.75 -1.33
CA GLU A 312 15.83 -8.05 -2.62
C GLU A 312 17.35 -8.17 -2.45
N LEU A 313 17.99 -7.24 -1.72
CA LEU A 313 19.42 -7.29 -1.48
C LEU A 313 19.85 -8.51 -0.64
N MET A 314 19.07 -8.86 0.40
CA MET A 314 19.36 -10.05 1.21
C MET A 314 19.24 -11.34 0.39
N LEU A 315 18.14 -11.48 -0.35
CA LEU A 315 17.89 -12.65 -1.18
C LEU A 315 18.89 -12.70 -2.35
N GLY A 316 19.20 -11.55 -2.99
CA GLY A 316 20.21 -11.42 -4.04
C GLY A 316 21.60 -11.85 -3.58
N GLY A 317 21.96 -11.48 -2.37
CA GLY A 317 23.20 -11.93 -1.73
C GLY A 317 23.25 -13.46 -1.59
N LEU A 318 22.15 -14.08 -1.12
CA LEU A 318 22.06 -15.55 -1.01
C LEU A 318 22.15 -16.24 -2.39
N GLY A 319 21.48 -15.68 -3.39
CA GLY A 319 21.55 -16.17 -4.77
C GLY A 319 22.96 -16.07 -5.36
N ALA A 320 23.66 -14.95 -5.13
CA ALA A 320 25.03 -14.74 -5.56
C ALA A 320 26.01 -15.74 -4.92
N ILE A 321 25.84 -16.02 -3.61
CA ILE A 321 26.63 -17.04 -2.90
C ILE A 321 26.38 -18.42 -3.53
N SER A 322 25.13 -18.78 -3.80
CA SER A 322 24.78 -20.05 -4.43
C SER A 322 25.40 -20.21 -5.82
N LEU A 323 25.41 -19.16 -6.65
CA LEU A 323 26.08 -19.16 -7.95
C LEU A 323 27.60 -19.28 -7.82
N LEU A 324 28.20 -18.62 -6.82
CA LEU A 324 29.62 -18.71 -6.55
C LEU A 324 30.02 -20.14 -6.18
N VAL A 325 29.25 -20.80 -5.32
CA VAL A 325 29.47 -22.21 -4.95
C VAL A 325 29.33 -23.11 -6.19
N ALA A 326 28.32 -22.86 -7.06
CA ALA A 326 28.15 -23.58 -8.30
C ALA A 326 29.35 -23.39 -9.25
N ALA A 327 29.87 -22.16 -9.38
CA ALA A 327 31.04 -21.85 -10.20
C ALA A 327 32.32 -22.60 -9.71
N ILE A 328 32.51 -22.64 -8.39
CA ILE A 328 33.61 -23.42 -7.77
C ILE A 328 33.42 -24.92 -8.08
N GLY A 329 32.19 -25.43 -7.98
CA GLY A 329 31.84 -26.81 -8.31
C GLY A 329 32.13 -27.17 -9.77
N ILE A 330 31.74 -26.30 -10.71
CA ILE A 330 32.06 -26.46 -12.15
C ILE A 330 33.58 -26.47 -12.36
N THR A 331 34.29 -25.52 -11.77
CA THR A 331 35.75 -25.40 -11.88
C THR A 331 36.46 -26.65 -11.38
N ASN A 332 36.10 -27.16 -10.21
CA ASN A 332 36.67 -28.38 -9.64
C ASN A 332 36.39 -29.60 -10.54
N THR A 333 35.16 -29.70 -11.07
CA THR A 333 34.77 -30.76 -12.00
C THR A 333 35.59 -30.70 -13.29
N MET A 334 35.84 -29.50 -13.83
CA MET A 334 36.62 -29.30 -15.05
C MET A 334 38.13 -29.62 -14.86
N ILE A 335 38.72 -29.19 -13.75
CA ILE A 335 40.11 -29.50 -13.41
C ILE A 335 40.30 -31.02 -13.38
N MET A 336 39.41 -31.74 -12.71
CA MET A 336 39.49 -33.19 -12.62
C MET A 336 39.25 -33.88 -14.00
N SER A 337 38.29 -33.36 -14.80
CA SER A 337 38.05 -33.87 -16.17
C SER A 337 39.29 -33.72 -17.05
N ILE A 338 39.97 -32.59 -17.00
CA ILE A 338 41.23 -32.34 -17.73
C ILE A 338 42.32 -33.31 -17.27
N SER A 339 42.47 -33.47 -15.94
CA SER A 339 43.48 -34.37 -15.37
C SER A 339 43.32 -35.83 -15.81
N GLU A 340 42.10 -36.34 -15.83
CA GLU A 340 41.80 -37.71 -16.22
C GLU A 340 41.96 -37.97 -17.75
N ARG A 341 41.84 -36.91 -18.59
CA ARG A 341 41.99 -36.98 -20.08
C ARG A 341 43.34 -36.49 -20.55
N THR A 342 44.36 -36.41 -19.72
CA THR A 342 45.70 -35.89 -20.11
C THR A 342 46.31 -36.65 -21.26
N LYS A 343 46.14 -38.00 -21.34
CA LYS A 343 46.61 -38.83 -22.47
C LYS A 343 45.86 -38.49 -23.77
N GLU A 344 44.56 -38.35 -23.74
CA GLU A 344 43.74 -38.00 -24.93
C GLU A 344 44.10 -36.60 -25.44
N ILE A 345 44.33 -35.63 -24.55
CA ILE A 345 44.79 -34.28 -24.87
C ILE A 345 46.19 -34.33 -25.49
N GLY A 346 47.08 -35.19 -24.99
CA GLY A 346 48.43 -35.41 -25.54
C GLY A 346 48.39 -35.96 -26.97
N ILE A 347 47.51 -36.95 -27.23
CA ILE A 347 47.33 -37.54 -28.56
C ILE A 347 46.74 -36.49 -29.54
N MET A 348 45.73 -35.71 -29.13
CA MET A 348 45.20 -34.64 -29.94
C MET A 348 46.25 -33.58 -30.31
N LYS A 349 47.09 -33.18 -29.38
CA LYS A 349 48.23 -32.29 -29.64
C LYS A 349 49.24 -32.91 -30.62
N ALA A 350 49.58 -34.19 -30.46
CA ALA A 350 50.50 -34.90 -31.35
C ALA A 350 49.94 -35.02 -32.80
N LEU A 351 48.62 -35.11 -32.96
CA LEU A 351 47.91 -35.09 -34.21
C LEU A 351 47.71 -33.70 -34.83
N GLY A 352 48.27 -32.63 -34.22
CA GLY A 352 48.26 -31.27 -34.74
C GLY A 352 47.00 -30.42 -34.36
N CYS A 353 46.19 -30.85 -33.39
CA CYS A 353 45.09 -30.01 -32.90
C CYS A 353 45.58 -28.73 -32.21
N TYR A 354 44.99 -27.58 -32.56
CA TYR A 354 45.31 -26.31 -31.90
C TYR A 354 44.86 -26.30 -30.45
N VAL A 355 45.69 -25.75 -29.58
CA VAL A 355 45.37 -25.58 -28.13
C VAL A 355 44.06 -24.80 -27.92
N ARG A 356 43.74 -23.88 -28.85
CA ARG A 356 42.50 -23.11 -28.85
C ARG A 356 41.27 -24.02 -29.00
N ASP A 357 41.32 -25.03 -29.83
CA ASP A 357 40.21 -25.96 -30.07
C ASP A 357 39.98 -26.86 -28.84
N ILE A 358 41.07 -27.29 -28.19
CA ILE A 358 41.00 -28.07 -26.96
C ILE A 358 40.40 -27.25 -25.81
N ARG A 359 40.80 -25.96 -25.67
CA ARG A 359 40.18 -25.06 -24.69
C ARG A 359 38.70 -24.82 -24.98
N ALA A 360 38.33 -24.60 -26.24
CA ALA A 360 36.95 -24.42 -26.65
C ALA A 360 36.06 -25.61 -26.30
N MET A 361 36.58 -26.84 -26.44
CA MET A 361 35.86 -28.06 -26.08
C MET A 361 35.52 -28.08 -24.55
N PHE A 362 36.48 -27.78 -23.67
CA PHE A 362 36.24 -27.76 -22.24
C PHE A 362 35.35 -26.59 -21.80
N LEU A 363 35.46 -25.41 -22.43
CA LEU A 363 34.57 -24.29 -22.19
C LEU A 363 33.15 -24.61 -22.62
N MET A 364 32.94 -25.31 -23.74
CA MET A 364 31.63 -25.75 -24.15
C MET A 364 31.04 -26.82 -23.23
N GLU A 365 31.86 -27.72 -22.69
CA GLU A 365 31.45 -28.72 -21.69
C GLU A 365 30.95 -28.01 -20.42
N ALA A 366 31.72 -27.04 -19.90
CA ALA A 366 31.33 -26.22 -18.77
C ALA A 366 30.08 -25.39 -19.04
N GLY A 367 30.01 -24.76 -20.23
CA GLY A 367 28.85 -24.00 -20.68
C GLY A 367 27.56 -24.83 -20.79
N SER A 368 27.70 -26.08 -21.25
CA SER A 368 26.57 -27.03 -21.34
C SER A 368 26.02 -27.39 -19.95
N ILE A 369 26.86 -27.53 -18.94
CA ILE A 369 26.44 -27.74 -17.55
C ILE A 369 25.67 -26.54 -17.04
N GLY A 370 26.19 -25.33 -17.26
CA GLY A 370 25.54 -24.08 -16.88
C GLY A 370 24.17 -23.89 -17.56
N LEU A 371 24.12 -24.18 -18.88
CA LEU A 371 22.90 -24.07 -19.65
C LEU A 371 21.82 -25.08 -19.22
N LEU A 372 22.19 -26.32 -18.96
CA LEU A 372 21.27 -27.34 -18.44
C LEU A 372 20.75 -26.95 -17.04
N GLY A 373 21.64 -26.53 -16.15
CA GLY A 373 21.26 -26.06 -14.81
C GLY A 373 20.33 -24.84 -14.86
N GLY A 374 20.62 -23.88 -15.75
CA GLY A 374 19.82 -22.67 -15.94
C GLY A 374 18.42 -22.99 -16.49
N ILE A 375 18.31 -23.82 -17.53
CA ILE A 375 17.01 -24.23 -18.10
C ILE A 375 16.17 -24.99 -17.06
N LEU A 376 16.78 -25.94 -16.33
CA LEU A 376 16.08 -26.66 -15.28
C LEU A 376 15.65 -25.69 -14.14
N GLY A 377 16.51 -24.73 -13.79
CA GLY A 377 16.21 -23.69 -12.82
C GLY A 377 15.02 -22.84 -13.23
N LEU A 378 14.95 -22.45 -14.49
CA LEU A 378 13.85 -21.66 -15.05
C LEU A 378 12.53 -22.43 -15.03
N ILE A 379 12.53 -23.69 -15.48
CA ILE A 379 11.33 -24.55 -15.46
C ILE A 379 10.83 -24.75 -14.03
N PHE A 380 11.73 -25.00 -13.10
CA PHE A 380 11.36 -25.29 -11.73
C PHE A 380 10.91 -24.03 -10.97
N SER A 381 11.53 -22.88 -11.23
CA SER A 381 11.07 -21.60 -10.68
C SER A 381 9.66 -21.25 -11.16
N PHE A 382 9.35 -21.54 -12.43
CA PHE A 382 8.01 -21.38 -12.97
C PHE A 382 6.99 -22.27 -12.25
N ILE A 383 7.33 -23.56 -12.02
CA ILE A 383 6.47 -24.47 -11.27
C ILE A 383 6.24 -23.97 -9.83
N ILE A 384 7.30 -23.51 -9.15
CA ILE A 384 7.18 -22.94 -7.80
C ILE A 384 6.28 -21.71 -7.82
N SER A 385 6.46 -20.80 -8.79
CA SER A 385 5.65 -19.60 -8.93
C SER A 385 4.15 -19.92 -9.11
N VAL A 386 3.83 -20.92 -9.94
CA VAL A 386 2.46 -21.41 -10.12
C VAL A 386 1.90 -22.02 -8.82
N ILE A 387 2.71 -22.80 -8.10
CA ILE A 387 2.29 -23.41 -6.82
C ILE A 387 2.02 -22.31 -5.77
N ILE A 388 2.92 -21.34 -5.63
CA ILE A 388 2.73 -20.21 -4.70
C ILE A 388 1.43 -19.47 -5.05
N ASN A 389 1.20 -19.19 -6.33
CA ASN A 389 -0.01 -18.51 -6.77
C ASN A 389 -1.28 -19.32 -6.45
N LEU A 390 -1.26 -20.64 -6.67
CA LEU A 390 -2.38 -21.51 -6.38
C LEU A 390 -2.70 -21.57 -4.87
N PHE A 391 -1.68 -21.59 -4.00
CA PHE A 391 -1.83 -21.56 -2.55
C PHE A 391 -2.21 -20.18 -2.00
N SER A 392 -1.71 -19.10 -2.61
CA SER A 392 -2.07 -17.73 -2.23
C SER A 392 -3.52 -17.39 -2.59
N PHE A 393 -4.07 -17.98 -3.66
CA PHE A 393 -5.49 -17.85 -4.01
C PHE A 393 -6.43 -18.47 -2.94
N GLY A 394 -5.96 -19.43 -2.14
CA GLY A 394 -6.73 -20.03 -1.06
C GLY A 394 -6.56 -19.37 0.32
N ALA A 395 -5.55 -18.50 0.52
CA ALA A 395 -5.21 -17.92 1.82
C ALA A 395 -5.40 -16.40 1.92
N PHE A 396 -5.42 -15.69 0.79
CA PHE A 396 -5.59 -14.24 0.71
C PHE A 396 -6.47 -13.89 -0.50
N SER A 397 -7.77 -13.86 -0.32
CA SER A 397 -8.70 -13.34 -1.32
C SER A 397 -8.59 -11.80 -1.40
N GLY A 398 -7.53 -11.30 -2.02
CA GLY A 398 -7.33 -9.86 -2.14
C GLY A 398 -6.16 -9.40 -3.00
N GLY A 399 -5.37 -10.28 -3.58
CA GLY A 399 -4.21 -9.83 -4.38
C GLY A 399 -3.42 -10.98 -4.96
N GLY A 400 -4.03 -11.81 -5.79
CA GLY A 400 -3.32 -12.88 -6.49
C GLY A 400 -2.38 -12.31 -7.54
N VAL A 401 -1.13 -12.76 -7.56
CA VAL A 401 -0.20 -12.56 -8.67
C VAL A 401 -0.88 -13.06 -9.94
N THR A 402 -1.33 -12.15 -10.78
CA THR A 402 -2.09 -12.48 -11.98
C THR A 402 -1.19 -13.15 -13.02
N TRP A 403 -1.78 -14.03 -13.85
CA TRP A 403 -1.15 -14.70 -14.99
C TRP A 403 -0.43 -13.74 -15.97
N GLU A 404 -0.75 -12.47 -15.94
CA GLU A 404 -0.12 -11.40 -16.71
C GLU A 404 1.33 -11.13 -16.30
N LEU A 405 1.67 -11.24 -15.01
CA LEU A 405 3.03 -11.04 -14.48
C LEU A 405 4.00 -12.16 -14.95
N ILE A 406 3.47 -13.36 -15.18
CA ILE A 406 4.26 -14.48 -15.70
C ILE A 406 4.62 -14.28 -17.18
N LYS A 407 3.87 -13.47 -17.93
CA LYS A 407 4.15 -13.14 -19.33
C LYS A 407 5.21 -12.05 -19.51
N GLN A 408 5.44 -11.23 -18.50
CA GLN A 408 6.41 -10.12 -18.56
C GLN A 408 7.80 -10.50 -18.04
N ALA A 409 7.94 -11.59 -17.28
CA ALA A 409 9.21 -12.19 -16.84
C ALA A 409 9.72 -13.25 -17.82
#